data_7a1af64389cf672b270263b6251069fd
#
_entry.id   7a1af64389cf672b270263b6251069fd
#
_cell.length_a   1.000
_cell.length_b   1.000
_cell.length_c   1.000
_cell.angle_alpha   90.00
_cell.angle_beta   90.00
_cell.angle_gamma   90.00
#
_symmetry.space_group_name_H-M   'P 1'
#
loop_
_entity.id
_entity.type
_entity.pdbx_description
1 polymer ?
#
loop_
_entity_poly.entity_id
_entity_poly.type
_entity_poly.pdbx_seq_one_letter_code
_entity_poly.pdbx_strand_id
1 'polypeptide(L)'
;MIAGRRPIPVGVWMLGFVSLLMDTSSELIHALLPLYMVGALGASVLVVGIIEGVAEAIALIVKVFSGYWSDVFRRRKPAVLLGYGLAAVSKLAFPLAPSLGFVVAGRFADRVGKGIRGAPRDALVADLAPASMRGAAFGLRQALDSVGAIAGPLLAVVLIGYFAGNFRAAFWVAVVPAFLCVALLVFGVQEKDERAHPPPTAKRVTWRDVRRLDQRFYLVTAIASVLTLARFSEAFLVLRGQDVGMGTTGAPWVMVAMSLVYAAFAFPAGRLADRGHATSLLSAGLAALVASDVVLGLAAGAAGAIAGASLWGLHMALTQGLLAALVAATAPPDLRGSAFGVYNLASGVALLIASALAGYLWQSLGPAATFFTGAAITVIAWVGLFAYAPRVPRLDS
;
A
#
# COMPACT_ATOMS: atom_id res chain seq x y z
N MET A 1 -7.02 32.99 26.27
CA MET A 1 -7.85 31.78 26.55
C MET A 1 -7.42 30.69 25.61
N ILE A 2 -6.73 29.66 26.07
CA ILE A 2 -6.37 28.49 25.28
C ILE A 2 -7.66 27.70 25.12
N ALA A 3 -8.29 27.80 23.95
CA ALA A 3 -9.47 27.00 23.63
C ALA A 3 -9.13 25.52 23.82
N GLY A 4 -9.77 24.87 24.80
CA GLY A 4 -9.50 23.51 25.19
C GLY A 4 -9.61 22.60 23.96
N ARG A 5 -8.50 21.94 23.57
CA ARG A 5 -8.46 20.95 22.48
C ARG A 5 -9.45 19.85 22.86
N ARG A 6 -10.55 19.75 22.12
CA ARG A 6 -11.48 18.63 22.29
C ARG A 6 -10.72 17.31 22.04
N PRO A 7 -10.90 16.28 22.85
CA PRO A 7 -10.23 15.00 22.64
C PRO A 7 -10.74 14.34 21.34
N ILE A 8 -9.86 13.62 20.66
CA ILE A 8 -10.23 12.80 19.48
C ILE A 8 -11.28 11.77 19.92
N PRO A 9 -12.40 11.62 19.19
CA PRO A 9 -13.45 10.68 19.56
C PRO A 9 -12.94 9.24 19.69
N VAL A 10 -13.48 8.50 20.68
CA VAL A 10 -13.08 7.11 20.95
C VAL A 10 -13.25 6.22 19.71
N GLY A 11 -14.32 6.41 18.91
CA GLY A 11 -14.53 5.65 17.68
C GLY A 11 -13.38 5.78 16.66
N VAL A 12 -12.71 6.95 16.61
CA VAL A 12 -11.54 7.16 15.74
C VAL A 12 -10.33 6.37 16.27
N TRP A 13 -10.10 6.36 17.60
CA TRP A 13 -9.08 5.53 18.23
C TRP A 13 -9.32 4.04 17.94
N MET A 14 -10.58 3.57 18.09
CA MET A 14 -10.93 2.19 17.79
C MET A 14 -10.64 1.82 16.33
N LEU A 15 -11.01 2.66 15.37
CA LEU A 15 -10.68 2.44 13.95
C LEU A 15 -9.17 2.47 13.69
N GLY A 16 -8.43 3.30 14.39
CA GLY A 16 -6.97 3.29 14.33
C GLY A 16 -6.37 1.97 14.83
N PHE A 17 -6.82 1.45 15.98
CA PHE A 17 -6.38 0.15 16.48
C PHE A 17 -6.84 -1.03 15.60
N VAL A 18 -8.03 -0.96 15.02
CA VAL A 18 -8.50 -1.91 13.99
C VAL A 18 -7.51 -1.96 12.83
N SER A 19 -7.08 -0.81 12.32
CA SER A 19 -6.09 -0.72 11.24
C SER A 19 -4.73 -1.26 11.70
N LEU A 20 -4.23 -0.85 12.86
CA LEU A 20 -2.96 -1.32 13.43
C LEU A 20 -2.90 -2.85 13.52
N LEU A 21 -3.92 -3.47 14.10
CA LEU A 21 -3.98 -4.93 14.28
C LEU A 21 -4.00 -5.66 12.93
N MET A 22 -4.81 -5.19 11.98
CA MET A 22 -4.87 -5.81 10.66
C MET A 22 -3.56 -5.61 9.88
N ASP A 23 -2.94 -4.43 9.95
CA ASP A 23 -1.69 -4.16 9.24
C ASP A 23 -0.55 -4.95 9.88
N THR A 24 -0.49 -5.08 11.20
CA THR A 24 0.45 -5.99 11.89
C THR A 24 0.32 -7.42 11.36
N SER A 25 -0.91 -7.94 11.26
CA SER A 25 -1.16 -9.28 10.70
C SER A 25 -0.73 -9.40 9.25
N SER A 26 -1.14 -8.43 8.42
CA SER A 26 -0.90 -8.47 6.98
C SER A 26 0.58 -8.32 6.63
N GLU A 27 1.28 -7.41 7.31
CA GLU A 27 2.70 -7.14 7.04
C GLU A 27 3.61 -8.24 7.61
N LEU A 28 3.21 -8.93 8.69
CA LEU A 28 3.89 -10.14 9.15
C LEU A 28 3.85 -11.22 8.05
N ILE A 29 2.68 -11.48 7.48
CA ILE A 29 2.55 -12.46 6.39
C ILE A 29 3.31 -11.97 5.16
N HIS A 30 3.17 -10.69 4.77
CA HIS A 30 3.83 -10.13 3.59
C HIS A 30 5.35 -10.25 3.66
N ALA A 31 5.95 -10.07 4.84
CA ALA A 31 7.39 -10.21 5.04
C ALA A 31 7.90 -11.67 4.93
N LEU A 32 7.05 -12.67 5.18
CA LEU A 32 7.44 -14.08 5.12
C LEU A 32 6.92 -14.82 3.87
N LEU A 33 5.88 -14.33 3.25
CA LEU A 33 5.17 -15.02 2.17
C LEU A 33 6.04 -15.32 0.94
N PRO A 34 6.88 -14.39 0.44
CA PRO A 34 7.77 -14.67 -0.68
C PRO A 34 8.75 -15.81 -0.39
N LEU A 35 9.31 -15.81 0.85
CA LEU A 35 10.23 -16.87 1.31
C LEU A 35 9.52 -18.21 1.44
N TYR A 36 8.28 -18.20 1.93
CA TYR A 36 7.46 -19.41 2.05
C TYR A 36 7.11 -19.99 0.68
N MET A 37 6.70 -19.13 -0.26
CA MET A 37 6.35 -19.57 -1.63
C MET A 37 7.56 -20.16 -2.35
N VAL A 38 8.71 -19.51 -2.28
CA VAL A 38 9.91 -20.00 -2.98
C VAL A 38 10.54 -21.17 -2.22
N GLY A 39 10.83 -21.00 -0.91
CA GLY A 39 11.63 -21.95 -0.14
C GLY A 39 10.86 -23.21 0.31
N ALA A 40 9.57 -23.09 0.65
CA ALA A 40 8.79 -24.22 1.16
C ALA A 40 7.83 -24.81 0.13
N LEU A 41 7.30 -24.00 -0.80
CA LEU A 41 6.33 -24.47 -1.81
C LEU A 41 6.93 -24.61 -3.22
N GLY A 42 8.21 -24.31 -3.40
CA GLY A 42 8.92 -24.49 -4.67
C GLY A 42 8.45 -23.56 -5.80
N ALA A 43 7.80 -22.44 -5.50
CA ALA A 43 7.37 -21.49 -6.50
C ALA A 43 8.58 -20.79 -7.14
N SER A 44 8.56 -20.57 -8.45
CA SER A 44 9.57 -19.74 -9.10
C SER A 44 9.37 -18.25 -8.75
N VAL A 45 10.42 -17.45 -8.85
CA VAL A 45 10.35 -16.00 -8.60
C VAL A 45 9.40 -15.31 -9.59
N LEU A 46 9.31 -15.79 -10.82
CA LEU A 46 8.32 -15.33 -11.80
C LEU A 46 6.88 -15.54 -11.29
N VAL A 47 6.60 -16.71 -10.74
CA VAL A 47 5.27 -17.02 -10.19
C VAL A 47 4.96 -16.11 -8.99
N VAL A 48 5.93 -15.87 -8.11
CA VAL A 48 5.76 -14.90 -7.00
C VAL A 48 5.46 -13.50 -7.54
N GLY A 49 6.18 -13.04 -8.56
CA GLY A 49 5.94 -11.73 -9.19
C GLY A 49 4.53 -11.61 -9.77
N ILE A 50 4.04 -12.65 -10.46
CA ILE A 50 2.67 -12.67 -11.00
C ILE A 50 1.63 -12.66 -9.88
N ILE A 51 1.80 -13.50 -8.84
CA ILE A 51 0.86 -13.58 -7.71
C ILE A 51 0.77 -12.23 -7.00
N GLU A 52 1.89 -11.60 -6.67
CA GLU A 52 1.92 -10.31 -5.98
C GLU A 52 1.37 -9.19 -6.88
N GLY A 53 1.73 -9.17 -8.17
CA GLY A 53 1.20 -8.20 -9.11
C GLY A 53 -0.31 -8.28 -9.28
N VAL A 54 -0.87 -9.50 -9.44
CA VAL A 54 -2.32 -9.72 -9.49
C VAL A 54 -2.98 -9.34 -8.16
N ALA A 55 -2.38 -9.70 -7.04
CA ALA A 55 -2.91 -9.39 -5.72
C ALA A 55 -3.06 -7.88 -5.49
N GLU A 56 -2.04 -7.09 -5.81
CA GLU A 56 -2.10 -5.63 -5.68
C GLU A 56 -3.06 -4.99 -6.69
N ALA A 57 -3.11 -5.49 -7.93
CA ALA A 57 -4.09 -5.05 -8.92
C ALA A 57 -5.53 -5.28 -8.45
N ILE A 58 -5.82 -6.44 -7.86
CA ILE A 58 -7.13 -6.76 -7.26
C ILE A 58 -7.49 -5.72 -6.19
N ALA A 59 -6.58 -5.39 -5.27
CA ALA A 59 -6.85 -4.42 -4.21
C ALA A 59 -7.21 -3.03 -4.77
N LEU A 60 -6.48 -2.56 -5.79
CA LEU A 60 -6.72 -1.27 -6.43
C LEU A 60 -8.03 -1.26 -7.22
N ILE A 61 -8.33 -2.32 -7.97
CA ILE A 61 -9.57 -2.44 -8.76
C ILE A 61 -10.80 -2.50 -7.84
N VAL A 62 -10.77 -3.35 -6.81
CA VAL A 62 -11.88 -3.50 -5.86
C VAL A 62 -12.13 -2.21 -5.09
N LYS A 63 -11.07 -1.45 -4.76
CA LYS A 63 -11.18 -0.15 -4.08
C LYS A 63 -12.01 0.86 -4.89
N VAL A 64 -11.95 0.84 -6.21
CA VAL A 64 -12.76 1.71 -7.08
C VAL A 64 -14.27 1.49 -6.86
N PHE A 65 -14.68 0.22 -6.74
CA PHE A 65 -16.09 -0.13 -6.57
C PHE A 65 -16.58 0.03 -5.12
N SER A 66 -15.70 -0.20 -4.15
CA SER A 66 -16.08 -0.19 -2.73
C SER A 66 -16.51 1.19 -2.24
N GLY A 67 -15.89 2.26 -2.73
CA GLY A 67 -16.28 3.64 -2.43
C GLY A 67 -17.71 3.93 -2.90
N TYR A 68 -18.01 3.58 -4.15
CA TYR A 68 -19.36 3.74 -4.70
C TYR A 68 -20.43 2.99 -3.90
N TRP A 69 -20.17 1.72 -3.57
CA TRP A 69 -21.12 0.91 -2.81
C TRP A 69 -21.34 1.45 -1.40
N SER A 70 -20.28 1.90 -0.73
CA SER A 70 -20.35 2.53 0.58
C SER A 70 -21.30 3.74 0.60
N ASP A 71 -21.22 4.58 -0.44
CA ASP A 71 -22.06 5.77 -0.58
C ASP A 71 -23.52 5.43 -0.89
N VAL A 72 -23.77 4.39 -1.71
CA VAL A 72 -25.12 3.93 -2.06
C VAL A 72 -25.83 3.30 -0.88
N PHE A 73 -25.17 2.46 -0.10
CA PHE A 73 -25.80 1.71 1.01
C PHE A 73 -25.96 2.51 2.30
N ARG A 74 -25.44 3.76 2.38
CA ARG A 74 -25.51 4.65 3.54
C ARG A 74 -25.06 4.03 4.88
N ARG A 75 -24.51 2.85 4.87
CA ARG A 75 -23.96 2.16 6.03
C ARG A 75 -22.55 1.74 5.73
N ARG A 76 -21.59 2.33 6.43
CA ARG A 76 -20.17 2.13 6.18
C ARG A 76 -19.61 0.98 6.99
N LYS A 77 -20.06 0.83 8.24
CA LYS A 77 -19.59 -0.23 9.13
C LYS A 77 -19.79 -1.63 8.56
N PRO A 78 -20.93 -2.03 7.94
CA PRO A 78 -21.07 -3.35 7.33
C PRO A 78 -20.07 -3.61 6.21
N ALA A 79 -19.78 -2.63 5.33
CA ALA A 79 -18.79 -2.78 4.28
C ALA A 79 -17.37 -2.90 4.86
N VAL A 80 -17.05 -2.09 5.86
CA VAL A 80 -15.78 -2.17 6.60
C VAL A 80 -15.63 -3.54 7.26
N LEU A 81 -16.69 -4.04 7.93
CA LEU A 81 -16.71 -5.34 8.60
C LEU A 81 -16.55 -6.50 7.59
N LEU A 82 -17.22 -6.43 6.44
CA LEU A 82 -17.05 -7.42 5.37
C LEU A 82 -15.58 -7.47 4.88
N GLY A 83 -14.98 -6.31 4.63
CA GLY A 83 -13.59 -6.24 4.15
C GLY A 83 -12.57 -6.74 5.18
N TYR A 84 -12.69 -6.35 6.45
CA TYR A 84 -11.83 -6.85 7.52
C TYR A 84 -12.10 -8.32 7.85
N GLY A 85 -13.36 -8.75 7.85
CA GLY A 85 -13.76 -10.14 8.07
C GLY A 85 -13.22 -11.08 7.01
N LEU A 86 -13.36 -10.70 5.72
CA LEU A 86 -12.78 -11.48 4.61
C LEU A 86 -11.26 -11.55 4.74
N ALA A 87 -10.59 -10.43 5.05
CA ALA A 87 -9.16 -10.42 5.27
C ALA A 87 -8.75 -11.30 6.47
N ALA A 88 -9.47 -11.28 7.57
CA ALA A 88 -9.17 -12.12 8.75
C ALA A 88 -9.34 -13.62 8.44
N VAL A 89 -10.44 -14.00 7.78
CA VAL A 89 -10.67 -15.39 7.37
C VAL A 89 -9.62 -15.86 6.38
N SER A 90 -9.23 -15.02 5.43
CA SER A 90 -8.18 -15.37 4.45
C SER A 90 -6.82 -15.66 5.09
N LYS A 91 -6.53 -15.10 6.29
CA LYS A 91 -5.28 -15.39 7.02
C LYS A 91 -5.16 -16.86 7.41
N LEU A 92 -6.26 -17.56 7.62
CA LEU A 92 -6.25 -19.01 7.88
C LEU A 92 -5.71 -19.83 6.71
N ALA A 93 -5.78 -19.29 5.50
CA ALA A 93 -5.27 -19.99 4.32
C ALA A 93 -3.75 -20.22 4.38
N PHE A 94 -2.98 -19.33 5.01
CA PHE A 94 -1.52 -19.42 4.99
C PHE A 94 -0.98 -20.55 5.90
N PRO A 95 -1.36 -20.67 7.19
CA PRO A 95 -0.90 -21.77 8.03
C PRO A 95 -1.50 -23.13 7.62
N LEU A 96 -2.70 -23.13 7.04
CA LEU A 96 -3.40 -24.35 6.62
C LEU A 96 -3.05 -24.79 5.19
N ALA A 97 -2.27 -24.03 4.45
CA ALA A 97 -2.03 -24.27 3.02
C ALA A 97 -1.45 -25.66 2.72
N PRO A 98 -2.16 -26.52 1.99
CA PRO A 98 -1.60 -27.79 1.49
C PRO A 98 -0.81 -27.58 0.20
N SER A 99 -0.99 -26.47 -0.50
CA SER A 99 -0.41 -26.20 -1.81
C SER A 99 -0.29 -24.70 -2.09
N LEU A 100 0.50 -24.36 -3.11
CA LEU A 100 0.64 -22.99 -3.61
C LEU A 100 -0.72 -22.38 -4.02
N GLY A 101 -1.58 -23.14 -4.69
CA GLY A 101 -2.91 -22.65 -5.12
C GLY A 101 -3.78 -22.20 -3.95
N PHE A 102 -3.67 -22.86 -2.80
CA PHE A 102 -4.39 -22.47 -1.58
C PHE A 102 -3.86 -21.15 -1.01
N VAL A 103 -2.54 -20.94 -1.03
CA VAL A 103 -1.89 -19.67 -0.67
C VAL A 103 -2.34 -18.54 -1.59
N VAL A 104 -2.38 -18.79 -2.90
CA VAL A 104 -2.83 -17.82 -3.91
C VAL A 104 -4.28 -17.41 -3.65
N ALA A 105 -5.18 -18.37 -3.41
CA ALA A 105 -6.57 -18.06 -3.08
C ALA A 105 -6.69 -17.20 -1.81
N GLY A 106 -5.95 -17.54 -0.75
CA GLY A 106 -5.87 -16.75 0.48
C GLY A 106 -5.35 -15.34 0.23
N ARG A 107 -4.28 -15.19 -0.56
CA ARG A 107 -3.69 -13.90 -0.92
C ARG A 107 -4.66 -13.01 -1.67
N PHE A 108 -5.36 -13.56 -2.66
CA PHE A 108 -6.34 -12.81 -3.45
C PHE A 108 -7.56 -12.42 -2.61
N ALA A 109 -8.06 -13.32 -1.76
CA ALA A 109 -9.15 -13.01 -0.83
C ALA A 109 -8.76 -11.88 0.15
N ASP A 110 -7.54 -11.91 0.69
CA ASP A 110 -7.00 -10.81 1.51
C ASP A 110 -7.01 -9.47 0.76
N ARG A 111 -6.58 -9.46 -0.50
CA ARG A 111 -6.53 -8.24 -1.32
C ARG A 111 -7.91 -7.73 -1.70
N VAL A 112 -8.86 -8.60 -1.97
CA VAL A 112 -10.28 -8.24 -2.11
C VAL A 112 -10.79 -7.59 -0.82
N GLY A 113 -10.52 -8.17 0.34
CA GLY A 113 -10.85 -7.59 1.64
C GLY A 113 -10.24 -6.20 1.85
N LYS A 114 -8.96 -6.02 1.49
CA LYS A 114 -8.26 -4.72 1.53
C LYS A 114 -8.95 -3.69 0.63
N GLY A 115 -9.32 -4.07 -0.59
CA GLY A 115 -10.03 -3.20 -1.52
C GLY A 115 -11.41 -2.79 -1.02
N ILE A 116 -12.19 -3.74 -0.47
CA ILE A 116 -13.53 -3.47 0.07
C ILE A 116 -13.48 -2.48 1.23
N ARG A 117 -12.55 -2.66 2.21
CA ARG A 117 -12.52 -1.85 3.42
C ARG A 117 -11.96 -0.44 3.25
N GLY A 118 -11.12 -0.19 2.22
CA GLY A 118 -10.31 1.01 2.12
C GLY A 118 -11.12 2.31 2.15
N ALA A 119 -11.96 2.53 1.14
CA ALA A 119 -12.77 3.74 1.03
C ALA A 119 -13.86 3.86 2.13
N PRO A 120 -14.63 2.79 2.46
CA PRO A 120 -15.62 2.87 3.54
C PRO A 120 -15.01 3.18 4.91
N ARG A 121 -13.81 2.65 5.23
CA ARG A 121 -13.09 2.95 6.46
C ARG A 121 -12.73 4.43 6.56
N ASP A 122 -12.15 4.98 5.50
CA ASP A 122 -11.73 6.38 5.49
C ASP A 122 -12.95 7.32 5.61
N ALA A 123 -14.05 6.96 4.97
CA ALA A 123 -15.31 7.66 5.11
C ALA A 123 -15.86 7.57 6.55
N LEU A 124 -15.81 6.40 7.19
CA LEU A 124 -16.26 6.22 8.57
C LEU A 124 -15.41 7.04 9.57
N VAL A 125 -14.09 7.17 9.34
CA VAL A 125 -13.24 8.09 10.12
C VAL A 125 -13.72 9.53 10.00
N ALA A 126 -14.04 9.97 8.77
CA ALA A 126 -14.53 11.34 8.52
C ALA A 126 -15.88 11.62 9.19
N ASP A 127 -16.77 10.61 9.30
CA ASP A 127 -18.09 10.75 9.91
C ASP A 127 -18.03 10.76 11.44
N LEU A 128 -17.11 10.00 12.03
CA LEU A 128 -16.90 9.97 13.47
C LEU A 128 -16.18 11.21 14.00
N ALA A 129 -15.40 11.89 13.15
CA ALA A 129 -14.60 13.06 13.52
C ALA A 129 -15.37 14.35 13.23
N PRO A 130 -15.44 15.32 14.19
CA PRO A 130 -15.88 16.68 13.91
C PRO A 130 -15.08 17.31 12.76
N ALA A 131 -15.72 18.15 11.94
CA ALA A 131 -15.07 18.75 10.76
C ALA A 131 -13.74 19.47 11.10
N SER A 132 -13.68 20.13 12.26
CA SER A 132 -12.48 20.81 12.77
C SER A 132 -11.34 19.88 13.21
N MET A 133 -11.60 18.58 13.32
CA MET A 133 -10.64 17.58 13.81
C MET A 133 -10.34 16.48 12.80
N ARG A 134 -10.90 16.52 11.59
CA ARG A 134 -10.71 15.48 10.57
C ARG A 134 -9.23 15.24 10.26
N GLY A 135 -8.44 16.31 10.11
CA GLY A 135 -7.00 16.18 9.90
C GLY A 135 -6.28 15.40 11.01
N ALA A 136 -6.61 15.69 12.28
CA ALA A 136 -6.05 14.97 13.42
C ALA A 136 -6.52 13.50 13.48
N ALA A 137 -7.78 13.23 13.11
CA ALA A 137 -8.33 11.88 13.04
C ALA A 137 -7.64 11.02 11.97
N PHE A 138 -7.46 11.55 10.77
CA PHE A 138 -6.70 10.88 9.71
C PHE A 138 -5.23 10.71 10.06
N GLY A 139 -4.62 11.72 10.69
CA GLY A 139 -3.23 11.66 11.19
C GLY A 139 -3.04 10.56 12.22
N LEU A 140 -3.95 10.44 13.20
CA LEU A 140 -3.91 9.36 14.20
C LEU A 140 -4.04 7.98 13.55
N ARG A 141 -5.02 7.81 12.64
CA ARG A 141 -5.19 6.56 11.91
C ARG A 141 -3.93 6.20 11.13
N GLN A 142 -3.35 7.14 10.40
CA GLN A 142 -2.13 6.92 9.63
C GLN A 142 -0.92 6.58 10.50
N ALA A 143 -0.81 7.20 11.67
CA ALA A 143 0.24 6.87 12.64
C ALA A 143 0.12 5.42 13.13
N LEU A 144 -1.11 4.98 13.45
CA LEU A 144 -1.39 3.61 13.88
C LEU A 144 -1.19 2.59 12.74
N ASP A 145 -1.55 2.93 11.50
CA ASP A 145 -1.21 2.12 10.31
C ASP A 145 0.32 1.95 10.21
N SER A 146 1.09 3.03 10.38
CA SER A 146 2.55 2.99 10.31
C SER A 146 3.17 2.13 11.43
N VAL A 147 2.61 2.20 12.64
CA VAL A 147 3.03 1.31 13.74
C VAL A 147 2.78 -0.15 13.38
N GLY A 148 1.62 -0.48 12.79
CA GLY A 148 1.31 -1.83 12.31
C GLY A 148 2.25 -2.29 11.20
N ALA A 149 2.58 -1.40 10.27
CA ALA A 149 3.50 -1.67 9.16
C ALA A 149 4.95 -1.95 9.61
N ILE A 150 5.36 -1.42 10.77
CA ILE A 150 6.66 -1.73 11.39
C ILE A 150 6.56 -2.99 12.25
N ALA A 151 5.50 -3.10 13.06
CA ALA A 151 5.32 -4.21 13.99
C ALA A 151 5.21 -5.57 13.28
N GLY A 152 4.53 -5.61 12.11
CA GLY A 152 4.36 -6.83 11.32
C GLY A 152 5.68 -7.47 10.90
N PRO A 153 6.55 -6.79 10.13
CA PRO A 153 7.85 -7.32 9.74
C PRO A 153 8.77 -7.60 10.93
N LEU A 154 8.73 -6.78 11.98
CA LEU A 154 9.51 -7.02 13.19
C LEU A 154 9.07 -8.31 13.88
N LEU A 155 7.77 -8.55 14.02
CA LEU A 155 7.25 -9.82 14.51
C LEU A 155 7.61 -10.98 13.58
N ALA A 156 7.62 -10.78 12.28
CA ALA A 156 8.05 -11.80 11.31
C ALA A 156 9.49 -12.27 11.60
N VAL A 157 10.42 -11.33 11.81
CA VAL A 157 11.81 -11.63 12.18
C VAL A 157 11.88 -12.42 13.48
N VAL A 158 11.21 -11.95 14.53
CA VAL A 158 11.22 -12.60 15.85
C VAL A 158 10.62 -14.00 15.78
N LEU A 159 9.44 -14.13 15.14
CA LEU A 159 8.71 -15.40 15.11
C LEU A 159 9.38 -16.46 14.23
N ILE A 160 9.92 -16.05 13.07
CA ILE A 160 10.59 -17.03 12.20
C ILE A 160 11.89 -17.54 12.86
N GLY A 161 12.57 -16.71 13.65
CA GLY A 161 13.69 -17.12 14.48
C GLY A 161 13.26 -18.03 15.63
N TYR A 162 12.22 -17.63 16.39
CA TYR A 162 11.71 -18.37 17.54
C TYR A 162 11.18 -19.76 17.15
N PHE A 163 10.50 -19.88 16.04
CA PHE A 163 9.98 -21.14 15.50
C PHE A 163 10.96 -21.89 14.60
N ALA A 164 12.25 -21.54 14.63
CA ALA A 164 13.31 -22.20 13.88
C ALA A 164 12.99 -22.40 12.38
N GLY A 165 12.45 -21.35 11.73
CA GLY A 165 12.10 -21.38 10.31
C GLY A 165 10.72 -21.95 9.99
N ASN A 166 9.89 -22.30 10.96
CA ASN A 166 8.55 -22.82 10.73
C ASN A 166 7.58 -21.68 10.36
N PHE A 167 7.39 -21.43 9.06
CA PHE A 167 6.48 -20.43 8.54
C PHE A 167 5.03 -20.60 9.00
N ARG A 168 4.53 -21.85 9.06
CA ARG A 168 3.14 -22.11 9.45
C ARG A 168 2.87 -21.69 10.88
N ALA A 169 3.82 -21.93 11.80
CA ALA A 169 3.72 -21.49 13.17
C ALA A 169 3.70 -19.94 13.28
N ALA A 170 4.56 -19.24 12.52
CA ALA A 170 4.54 -17.79 12.44
C ALA A 170 3.23 -17.26 11.88
N PHE A 171 2.66 -17.87 10.83
CA PHE A 171 1.37 -17.49 10.25
C PHE A 171 0.19 -17.69 11.21
N TRP A 172 0.21 -18.71 12.06
CA TRP A 172 -0.80 -18.86 13.11
C TRP A 172 -0.82 -17.67 14.08
N VAL A 173 0.35 -17.12 14.42
CA VAL A 173 0.42 -15.90 15.25
C VAL A 173 -0.19 -14.70 14.52
N ALA A 174 0.00 -14.58 13.19
CA ALA A 174 -0.61 -13.51 12.40
C ALA A 174 -2.16 -13.56 12.38
N VAL A 175 -2.75 -14.74 12.53
CA VAL A 175 -4.22 -14.90 12.61
C VAL A 175 -4.79 -14.17 13.82
N VAL A 176 -4.08 -14.17 14.95
CA VAL A 176 -4.59 -13.59 16.22
C VAL A 176 -4.94 -12.10 16.07
N PRO A 177 -4.02 -11.19 15.67
CA PRO A 177 -4.35 -9.78 15.52
C PRO A 177 -5.42 -9.53 14.43
N ALA A 178 -5.52 -10.37 13.39
CA ALA A 178 -6.57 -10.23 12.38
C ALA A 178 -7.97 -10.46 12.95
N PHE A 179 -8.16 -11.48 13.78
CA PHE A 179 -9.46 -11.74 14.43
C PHE A 179 -9.76 -10.75 15.57
N LEU A 180 -8.73 -10.33 16.32
CA LEU A 180 -8.88 -9.25 17.32
C LEU A 180 -9.30 -7.94 16.67
N CYS A 181 -8.79 -7.63 15.47
CA CYS A 181 -9.23 -6.49 14.67
C CYS A 181 -10.73 -6.55 14.39
N VAL A 182 -11.26 -7.70 13.95
CA VAL A 182 -12.69 -7.87 13.65
C VAL A 182 -13.51 -7.74 14.93
N ALA A 183 -13.09 -8.36 16.02
CA ALA A 183 -13.76 -8.24 17.32
C ALA A 183 -13.82 -6.78 17.79
N LEU A 184 -12.69 -6.06 17.70
CA LEU A 184 -12.63 -4.63 18.06
C LEU A 184 -13.54 -3.77 17.18
N LEU A 185 -13.65 -4.07 15.89
CA LEU A 185 -14.54 -3.37 14.97
C LEU A 185 -16.02 -3.62 15.33
N VAL A 186 -16.38 -4.86 15.64
CA VAL A 186 -17.77 -5.24 16.01
C VAL A 186 -18.20 -4.53 17.28
N PHE A 187 -17.39 -4.62 18.35
CA PHE A 187 -17.76 -4.18 19.68
C PHE A 187 -17.33 -2.74 20.00
N GLY A 188 -16.23 -2.25 19.42
CA GLY A 188 -15.65 -0.96 19.76
C GLY A 188 -16.10 0.20 18.89
N VAL A 189 -16.56 -0.05 17.65
CA VAL A 189 -16.96 1.01 16.72
C VAL A 189 -18.46 1.10 16.61
N GLN A 190 -19.04 2.25 16.97
CA GLN A 190 -20.46 2.52 16.78
C GLN A 190 -20.65 3.51 15.64
N GLU A 191 -21.46 3.12 14.65
CA GLU A 191 -21.84 4.01 13.55
C GLU A 191 -23.07 4.83 14.00
N LYS A 192 -23.00 6.15 13.80
CA LYS A 192 -24.17 7.02 14.05
C LYS A 192 -25.22 6.74 12.96
N ASP A 193 -26.47 6.67 13.37
CA ASP A 193 -27.58 6.41 12.44
C ASP A 193 -27.81 7.65 11.55
N GLU A 194 -27.22 7.67 10.36
CA GLU A 194 -27.26 8.81 9.41
C GLU A 194 -28.55 8.87 8.56
N ARG A 195 -29.62 8.22 8.98
CA ARG A 195 -30.90 8.28 8.25
C ARG A 195 -31.49 9.70 8.11
N ALA A 196 -30.91 10.66 8.84
CA ALA A 196 -31.38 12.06 8.87
C ALA A 196 -30.77 12.94 7.75
N HIS A 197 -29.82 12.48 6.98
CA HIS A 197 -29.18 13.29 5.92
C HIS A 197 -29.65 12.83 4.53
N PRO A 198 -29.92 13.79 3.59
CA PRO A 198 -30.22 13.43 2.21
C PRO A 198 -29.06 12.66 1.59
N PRO A 199 -29.34 11.70 0.67
CA PRO A 199 -28.28 10.91 0.06
C PRO A 199 -27.29 11.84 -0.61
N PRO A 200 -25.97 11.64 -0.41
CA PRO A 200 -25.03 12.19 -1.35
C PRO A 200 -25.45 11.71 -2.73
N THR A 201 -25.48 12.58 -3.72
CA THR A 201 -25.70 12.21 -5.11
C THR A 201 -24.48 11.44 -5.61
N ALA A 202 -24.37 10.19 -5.15
CA ALA A 202 -23.33 9.28 -5.63
C ALA A 202 -23.60 9.02 -7.11
N LYS A 203 -22.99 9.83 -7.97
CA LYS A 203 -23.03 9.61 -9.41
C LYS A 203 -22.26 8.34 -9.73
N ARG A 204 -22.91 7.42 -10.42
CA ARG A 204 -22.20 6.27 -11.00
C ARG A 204 -21.10 6.80 -11.91
N VAL A 205 -19.88 6.30 -11.74
CA VAL A 205 -18.81 6.51 -12.71
C VAL A 205 -19.27 5.96 -14.06
N THR A 206 -19.43 6.81 -15.05
CA THR A 206 -19.83 6.42 -16.40
C THR A 206 -18.67 6.64 -17.37
N TRP A 207 -18.67 5.90 -18.48
CA TRP A 207 -17.69 6.13 -19.55
C TRP A 207 -17.76 7.55 -20.14
N ARG A 208 -18.93 8.22 -20.01
CA ARG A 208 -19.09 9.63 -20.40
C ARG A 208 -18.30 10.55 -19.47
N ASP A 209 -18.28 10.26 -18.18
CA ASP A 209 -17.52 11.04 -17.19
C ASP A 209 -16.02 10.90 -17.41
N VAL A 210 -15.54 9.69 -17.73
CA VAL A 210 -14.15 9.45 -18.09
C VAL A 210 -13.73 10.29 -19.29
N ARG A 211 -14.55 10.35 -20.35
CA ARG A 211 -14.24 11.16 -21.56
C ARG A 211 -14.24 12.68 -21.33
N ARG A 212 -14.77 13.15 -20.21
CA ARG A 212 -14.78 14.57 -19.82
C ARG A 212 -13.51 15.00 -19.05
N LEU A 213 -12.66 14.05 -18.68
CA LEU A 213 -11.39 14.34 -18.04
C LEU A 213 -10.44 15.01 -19.03
N ASP A 214 -9.72 16.04 -18.56
CA ASP A 214 -8.81 16.83 -19.37
C ASP A 214 -7.57 16.01 -19.81
N GLN A 215 -6.96 16.41 -20.91
CA GLN A 215 -5.71 15.82 -21.41
C GLN A 215 -4.60 15.85 -20.36
N ARG A 216 -4.56 16.86 -19.50
CA ARG A 216 -3.62 16.98 -18.38
C ARG A 216 -3.76 15.82 -17.39
N PHE A 217 -4.99 15.41 -17.09
CA PHE A 217 -5.25 14.25 -16.24
C PHE A 217 -4.66 12.97 -16.85
N TYR A 218 -4.90 12.73 -18.14
CA TYR A 218 -4.36 11.54 -18.81
C TYR A 218 -2.83 11.54 -18.86
N LEU A 219 -2.22 12.71 -19.07
CA LEU A 219 -0.77 12.86 -19.02
C LEU A 219 -0.21 12.52 -17.64
N VAL A 220 -0.79 13.09 -16.57
CA VAL A 220 -0.38 12.80 -15.18
C VAL A 220 -0.57 11.32 -14.86
N THR A 221 -1.70 10.73 -15.26
CA THR A 221 -1.98 9.30 -15.06
C THR A 221 -0.99 8.43 -15.83
N ALA A 222 -0.64 8.79 -17.06
CA ALA A 222 0.37 8.05 -17.84
C ALA A 222 1.76 8.11 -17.18
N ILE A 223 2.22 9.29 -16.74
CA ILE A 223 3.48 9.45 -16.02
C ILE A 223 3.47 8.63 -14.72
N ALA A 224 2.40 8.72 -13.94
CA ALA A 224 2.24 7.94 -12.71
C ALA A 224 2.21 6.43 -12.97
N SER A 225 1.63 5.98 -14.09
CA SER A 225 1.64 4.58 -14.50
C SER A 225 3.04 4.10 -14.88
N VAL A 226 3.82 4.92 -15.60
CA VAL A 226 5.23 4.60 -15.90
C VAL A 226 6.07 4.54 -14.62
N LEU A 227 5.84 5.46 -13.66
CA LEU A 227 6.48 5.39 -12.35
C LEU A 227 6.07 4.11 -11.58
N THR A 228 4.83 3.68 -11.73
CA THR A 228 4.35 2.42 -11.13
C THR A 228 5.02 1.21 -11.76
N LEU A 229 5.35 1.26 -13.07
CA LEU A 229 6.12 0.19 -13.72
C LEU A 229 7.54 0.04 -13.16
N ALA A 230 8.12 1.11 -12.63
CA ALA A 230 9.41 1.06 -11.93
C ALA A 230 9.32 0.48 -10.51
N ARG A 231 8.10 0.44 -9.94
CA ARG A 231 7.82 0.01 -8.56
C ARG A 231 7.15 -1.34 -8.56
N PHE A 232 7.90 -2.40 -8.75
CA PHE A 232 7.42 -3.77 -8.58
C PHE A 232 7.14 -4.08 -7.10
N SER A 233 6.57 -5.27 -6.82
CA SER A 233 6.22 -5.69 -5.46
C SER A 233 7.42 -5.69 -4.51
N GLU A 234 7.20 -5.24 -3.28
CA GLU A 234 8.17 -5.26 -2.17
C GLU A 234 8.64 -6.69 -1.81
N ALA A 235 7.93 -7.71 -2.28
CA ALA A 235 8.35 -9.11 -2.19
C ALA A 235 9.77 -9.35 -2.76
N PHE A 236 10.14 -8.60 -3.81
CA PHE A 236 11.48 -8.71 -4.41
C PHE A 236 12.59 -8.16 -3.51
N LEU A 237 12.28 -7.23 -2.60
CA LEU A 237 13.23 -6.77 -1.57
C LEU A 237 13.57 -7.91 -0.61
N VAL A 238 12.54 -8.65 -0.16
CA VAL A 238 12.71 -9.80 0.72
C VAL A 238 13.48 -10.92 0.03
N LEU A 239 13.13 -11.23 -1.23
CA LEU A 239 13.85 -12.21 -2.04
C LEU A 239 15.30 -11.79 -2.27
N ARG A 240 15.59 -10.48 -2.43
CA ARG A 240 16.96 -9.97 -2.56
C ARG A 240 17.74 -10.14 -1.25
N GLY A 241 17.11 -9.89 -0.09
CA GLY A 241 17.71 -10.19 1.21
C GLY A 241 18.12 -11.66 1.34
N GLN A 242 17.24 -12.57 0.89
CA GLN A 242 17.53 -14.01 0.86
C GLN A 242 18.69 -14.34 -0.09
N ASP A 243 18.68 -13.78 -1.29
CA ASP A 243 19.67 -14.02 -2.36
C ASP A 243 21.09 -13.56 -1.96
N VAL A 244 21.23 -12.45 -1.23
CA VAL A 244 22.52 -11.97 -0.72
C VAL A 244 22.97 -12.65 0.57
N GLY A 245 22.36 -13.76 0.97
CA GLY A 245 22.79 -14.61 2.08
C GLY A 245 22.29 -14.20 3.47
N MET A 246 21.25 -13.35 3.58
CA MET A 246 20.67 -13.04 4.91
C MET A 246 19.94 -14.22 5.54
N GLY A 247 19.63 -15.25 4.74
CA GLY A 247 18.85 -16.41 5.19
C GLY A 247 17.39 -16.08 5.49
N THR A 248 16.62 -17.12 5.80
CA THR A 248 15.17 -16.99 6.03
C THR A 248 14.83 -16.10 7.24
N THR A 249 15.66 -16.10 8.26
CA THR A 249 15.46 -15.32 9.49
C THR A 249 15.91 -13.86 9.32
N GLY A 250 16.90 -13.62 8.46
CA GLY A 250 17.46 -12.29 8.24
C GLY A 250 16.75 -11.49 7.13
N ALA A 251 16.28 -12.16 6.08
CA ALA A 251 15.69 -11.47 4.92
C ALA A 251 14.53 -10.52 5.28
N PRO A 252 13.62 -10.80 6.22
CA PRO A 252 12.55 -9.87 6.57
C PRO A 252 13.02 -8.54 7.19
N TRP A 253 14.30 -8.43 7.65
CA TRP A 253 14.84 -7.15 8.11
C TRP A 253 14.82 -6.05 7.05
N VAL A 254 14.81 -6.40 5.77
CA VAL A 254 14.68 -5.40 4.69
C VAL A 254 13.33 -4.67 4.77
N MET A 255 12.25 -5.39 5.13
CA MET A 255 10.93 -4.80 5.32
C MET A 255 10.87 -3.92 6.56
N VAL A 256 11.54 -4.31 7.65
CA VAL A 256 11.66 -3.50 8.86
C VAL A 256 12.38 -2.19 8.55
N ALA A 257 13.52 -2.24 7.86
CA ALA A 257 14.29 -1.06 7.50
C ALA A 257 13.49 -0.12 6.58
N MET A 258 12.83 -0.67 5.56
CA MET A 258 11.96 0.08 4.64
C MET A 258 10.84 0.78 5.39
N SER A 259 10.11 0.07 6.25
CA SER A 259 8.95 0.60 6.99
C SER A 259 9.36 1.66 8.02
N LEU A 260 10.49 1.49 8.69
CA LEU A 260 11.04 2.47 9.64
C LEU A 260 11.38 3.78 8.94
N VAL A 261 12.08 3.72 7.80
CA VAL A 261 12.44 4.92 7.04
C VAL A 261 11.19 5.57 6.46
N TYR A 262 10.26 4.80 5.92
CA TYR A 262 8.98 5.33 5.45
C TYR A 262 8.24 6.10 6.56
N ALA A 263 8.08 5.51 7.73
CA ALA A 263 7.36 6.12 8.85
C ALA A 263 8.06 7.39 9.37
N ALA A 264 9.41 7.39 9.41
CA ALA A 264 10.18 8.54 9.86
C ALA A 264 10.05 9.76 8.92
N PHE A 265 9.98 9.52 7.60
CA PHE A 265 10.02 10.60 6.60
C PHE A 265 8.66 10.96 6.00
N ALA A 266 7.62 10.12 6.10
CA ALA A 266 6.32 10.38 5.48
C ALA A 266 5.66 11.68 6.02
N PHE A 267 5.67 11.91 7.33
CA PHE A 267 5.10 13.12 7.91
C PHE A 267 5.91 14.40 7.60
N PRO A 268 7.25 14.44 7.77
CA PRO A 268 8.07 15.56 7.33
C PRO A 268 7.91 15.89 5.85
N ALA A 269 7.86 14.87 4.97
CA ALA A 269 7.67 15.06 3.54
C ALA A 269 6.31 15.71 3.23
N GLY A 270 5.23 15.26 3.86
CA GLY A 270 3.91 15.88 3.71
C GLY A 270 3.90 17.35 4.09
N ARG A 271 4.51 17.70 5.23
CA ARG A 271 4.63 19.10 5.67
C ARG A 271 5.45 19.98 4.73
N LEU A 272 6.51 19.44 4.15
CA LEU A 272 7.32 20.16 3.15
C LEU A 272 6.55 20.32 1.83
N ALA A 273 5.77 19.33 1.44
CA ALA A 273 4.88 19.43 0.28
C ALA A 273 3.86 20.57 0.43
N ASP A 274 3.22 20.66 1.60
CA ASP A 274 2.26 21.73 1.92
C ASP A 274 2.89 23.15 1.92
N ARG A 275 4.23 23.23 2.02
CA ARG A 275 4.98 24.50 1.95
C ARG A 275 5.47 24.85 0.54
N GLY A 276 4.98 24.16 -0.48
CA GLY A 276 5.35 24.47 -1.86
C GLY A 276 6.62 23.76 -2.36
N HIS A 277 7.06 22.68 -1.73
CA HIS A 277 8.24 21.92 -2.15
C HIS A 277 7.88 20.57 -2.81
N ALA A 278 6.65 20.43 -3.29
CA ALA A 278 6.14 19.15 -3.81
C ALA A 278 6.94 18.62 -5.01
N THR A 279 7.32 19.49 -5.95
CA THR A 279 8.12 19.12 -7.13
C THR A 279 9.53 18.65 -6.76
N SER A 280 10.17 19.35 -5.82
CA SER A 280 11.51 18.99 -5.33
C SER A 280 11.48 17.65 -4.57
N LEU A 281 10.45 17.42 -3.76
CA LEU A 281 10.24 16.16 -3.04
C LEU A 281 10.00 15.00 -3.99
N LEU A 282 9.18 15.20 -5.02
CA LEU A 282 8.95 14.18 -6.05
C LEU A 282 10.26 13.82 -6.76
N SER A 283 11.06 14.81 -7.14
CA SER A 283 12.38 14.58 -7.74
C SER A 283 13.35 13.85 -6.80
N ALA A 284 13.42 14.28 -5.53
CA ALA A 284 14.24 13.60 -4.53
C ALA A 284 13.80 12.15 -4.30
N GLY A 285 12.47 11.91 -4.32
CA GLY A 285 11.92 10.56 -4.22
C GLY A 285 12.27 9.67 -5.41
N LEU A 286 12.28 10.21 -6.63
CA LEU A 286 12.71 9.47 -7.82
C LEU A 286 14.21 9.18 -7.80
N ALA A 287 15.03 10.15 -7.38
CA ALA A 287 16.45 9.93 -7.15
C ALA A 287 16.71 8.83 -6.10
N ALA A 288 15.93 8.83 -5.01
CA ALA A 288 16.00 7.78 -3.99
C ALA A 288 15.63 6.40 -4.55
N LEU A 289 14.64 6.29 -5.45
CA LEU A 289 14.29 5.02 -6.10
C LEU A 289 15.40 4.53 -7.02
N VAL A 290 15.97 5.40 -7.85
CA VAL A 290 17.13 5.05 -8.71
C VAL A 290 18.30 4.57 -7.84
N ALA A 291 18.62 5.30 -6.77
CA ALA A 291 19.69 4.93 -5.85
C ALA A 291 19.39 3.59 -5.14
N SER A 292 18.13 3.38 -4.71
CA SER A 292 17.68 2.11 -4.13
C SER A 292 17.92 0.93 -5.08
N ASP A 293 17.45 1.06 -6.31
CA ASP A 293 17.55 0.01 -7.32
C ASP A 293 19.03 -0.28 -7.67
N VAL A 294 19.85 0.75 -7.82
CA VAL A 294 21.29 0.57 -8.05
C VAL A 294 21.97 -0.14 -6.89
N VAL A 295 21.68 0.29 -5.65
CA VAL A 295 22.26 -0.34 -4.45
C VAL A 295 21.79 -1.80 -4.32
N LEU A 296 20.50 -2.09 -4.56
CA LEU A 296 19.96 -3.45 -4.53
C LEU A 296 20.54 -4.30 -5.66
N GLY A 297 20.71 -3.76 -6.86
CA GLY A 297 21.33 -4.46 -7.98
C GLY A 297 22.78 -4.86 -7.70
N LEU A 298 23.55 -3.98 -7.02
CA LEU A 298 24.95 -4.17 -6.67
C LEU A 298 25.16 -4.86 -5.32
N ALA A 299 24.10 -5.10 -4.52
CA ALA A 299 24.22 -5.62 -3.17
C ALA A 299 24.91 -6.98 -3.17
N ALA A 300 26.04 -7.08 -2.44
CA ALA A 300 26.80 -8.31 -2.26
C ALA A 300 26.60 -8.94 -0.86
N GLY A 301 25.75 -8.33 -0.01
CA GLY A 301 25.49 -8.79 1.35
C GLY A 301 24.38 -7.99 2.05
N ALA A 302 24.12 -8.33 3.30
CA ALA A 302 23.03 -7.78 4.10
C ALA A 302 23.03 -6.24 4.17
N ALA A 303 24.19 -5.61 4.32
CA ALA A 303 24.28 -4.15 4.40
C ALA A 303 23.75 -3.47 3.16
N GLY A 304 24.08 -3.97 1.96
CA GLY A 304 23.57 -3.45 0.69
C GLY A 304 22.06 -3.65 0.56
N ALA A 305 21.53 -4.81 0.92
CA ALA A 305 20.10 -5.08 0.88
C ALA A 305 19.31 -4.16 1.83
N ILE A 306 19.79 -3.97 3.07
CA ILE A 306 19.15 -3.08 4.05
C ILE A 306 19.24 -1.62 3.62
N ALA A 307 20.38 -1.18 3.10
CA ALA A 307 20.56 0.20 2.59
C ALA A 307 19.62 0.48 1.42
N GLY A 308 19.55 -0.44 0.45
CA GLY A 308 18.64 -0.32 -0.69
C GLY A 308 17.17 -0.30 -0.27
N ALA A 309 16.77 -1.19 0.62
CA ALA A 309 15.40 -1.22 1.16
C ALA A 309 15.06 0.08 1.93
N SER A 310 16.02 0.64 2.67
CA SER A 310 15.87 1.94 3.34
C SER A 310 15.62 3.08 2.35
N LEU A 311 16.38 3.12 1.24
CA LEU A 311 16.18 4.09 0.16
C LEU A 311 14.81 3.89 -0.52
N TRP A 312 14.34 2.64 -0.67
CA TRP A 312 12.99 2.34 -1.14
C TRP A 312 11.94 2.94 -0.23
N GLY A 313 12.08 2.77 1.09
CA GLY A 313 11.20 3.39 2.09
C GLY A 313 11.19 4.92 2.01
N LEU A 314 12.37 5.53 1.82
CA LEU A 314 12.50 6.97 1.59
C LEU A 314 11.78 7.42 0.32
N HIS A 315 11.97 6.71 -0.80
CA HIS A 315 11.23 6.96 -2.03
C HIS A 315 9.72 6.97 -1.79
N MET A 316 9.19 5.94 -1.12
CA MET A 316 7.75 5.84 -0.81
C MET A 316 7.27 7.03 0.01
N ALA A 317 8.02 7.43 1.05
CA ALA A 317 7.69 8.56 1.90
C ALA A 317 7.60 9.89 1.12
N LEU A 318 8.51 10.07 0.15
CA LEU A 318 8.58 11.30 -0.63
C LEU A 318 7.59 11.36 -1.81
N THR A 319 7.02 10.23 -2.26
CA THR A 319 6.25 10.21 -3.53
C THR A 319 4.79 9.81 -3.40
N GLN A 320 4.43 8.90 -2.49
CA GLN A 320 3.06 8.31 -2.48
C GLN A 320 1.95 9.34 -2.31
N GLY A 321 2.10 10.27 -1.37
CA GLY A 321 1.10 11.33 -1.14
C GLY A 321 1.02 12.32 -2.31
N LEU A 322 2.16 12.64 -2.92
CA LEU A 322 2.25 13.64 -3.99
C LEU A 322 1.61 13.19 -5.29
N LEU A 323 1.77 11.92 -5.68
CA LEU A 323 1.11 11.39 -6.89
C LEU A 323 -0.42 11.43 -6.78
N ALA A 324 -0.95 11.07 -5.61
CA ALA A 324 -2.39 11.17 -5.36
C ALA A 324 -2.88 12.64 -5.39
N ALA A 325 -2.11 13.58 -4.84
CA ALA A 325 -2.42 15.01 -4.87
C ALA A 325 -2.42 15.56 -6.30
N LEU A 326 -1.44 15.17 -7.15
CA LEU A 326 -1.39 15.54 -8.57
C LEU A 326 -2.63 15.07 -9.34
N VAL A 327 -3.05 13.82 -9.13
CA VAL A 327 -4.28 13.28 -9.73
C VAL A 327 -5.49 14.09 -9.27
N ALA A 328 -5.60 14.40 -7.97
CA ALA A 328 -6.71 15.19 -7.42
C ALA A 328 -6.75 16.62 -7.99
N ALA A 329 -5.58 17.25 -8.21
CA ALA A 329 -5.46 18.61 -8.75
C ALA A 329 -5.84 18.71 -10.24
N THR A 330 -5.68 17.62 -11.00
CA THR A 330 -6.00 17.58 -12.43
C THR A 330 -7.46 17.19 -12.73
N ALA A 331 -8.20 16.73 -11.71
CA ALA A 331 -9.58 16.29 -11.87
C ALA A 331 -10.60 17.36 -11.42
N PRO A 332 -11.65 17.66 -12.22
CA PRO A 332 -12.76 18.48 -11.77
C PRO A 332 -13.36 17.93 -10.46
N PRO A 333 -13.85 18.78 -9.54
CA PRO A 333 -14.38 18.34 -8.25
C PRO A 333 -15.51 17.31 -8.35
N ASP A 334 -16.37 17.43 -9.36
CA ASP A 334 -17.49 16.53 -9.66
C ASP A 334 -17.06 15.19 -10.29
N LEU A 335 -15.83 15.09 -10.82
CA LEU A 335 -15.27 13.90 -11.49
C LEU A 335 -14.12 13.24 -10.71
N ARG A 336 -13.75 13.72 -9.51
CA ARG A 336 -12.63 13.18 -8.74
C ARG A 336 -12.74 11.66 -8.50
N GLY A 337 -13.95 11.17 -8.21
CA GLY A 337 -14.19 9.74 -8.05
C GLY A 337 -13.87 8.93 -9.30
N SER A 338 -14.31 9.43 -10.47
CA SER A 338 -14.01 8.82 -11.78
C SER A 338 -12.52 8.87 -12.10
N ALA A 339 -11.85 9.99 -11.80
CA ALA A 339 -10.42 10.17 -12.01
C ALA A 339 -9.59 9.19 -11.16
N PHE A 340 -9.87 9.09 -9.86
CA PHE A 340 -9.22 8.09 -9.02
C PHE A 340 -9.53 6.65 -9.44
N GLY A 341 -10.72 6.40 -10.00
CA GLY A 341 -11.07 5.11 -10.59
C GLY A 341 -10.15 4.74 -11.75
N VAL A 342 -9.99 5.65 -12.72
CA VAL A 342 -9.10 5.46 -13.88
C VAL A 342 -7.64 5.32 -13.43
N TYR A 343 -7.18 6.21 -12.53
CA TYR A 343 -5.83 6.17 -11.98
C TYR A 343 -5.52 4.84 -11.27
N ASN A 344 -6.41 4.35 -10.41
CA ASN A 344 -6.22 3.09 -9.69
C ASN A 344 -6.23 1.89 -10.64
N LEU A 345 -7.09 1.91 -11.66
CA LEU A 345 -7.11 0.84 -12.68
C LEU A 345 -5.79 0.82 -13.47
N ALA A 346 -5.34 1.99 -13.96
CA ALA A 346 -4.09 2.11 -14.70
C ALA A 346 -2.89 1.70 -13.85
N SER A 347 -2.82 2.15 -12.58
CA SER A 347 -1.78 1.77 -11.62
C SER A 347 -1.82 0.28 -11.28
N GLY A 348 -3.00 -0.32 -11.16
CA GLY A 348 -3.15 -1.77 -10.92
C GLY A 348 -2.60 -2.60 -12.06
N VAL A 349 -2.93 -2.23 -13.30
CA VAL A 349 -2.39 -2.90 -14.50
C VAL A 349 -0.88 -2.69 -14.60
N ALA A 350 -0.39 -1.47 -14.36
CA ALA A 350 1.04 -1.17 -14.38
C ALA A 350 1.80 -2.00 -13.33
N LEU A 351 1.26 -2.13 -12.11
CA LEU A 351 1.91 -2.88 -11.02
C LEU A 351 1.92 -4.39 -11.30
N LEU A 352 0.86 -4.92 -11.92
CA LEU A 352 0.85 -6.30 -12.39
C LEU A 352 1.95 -6.55 -13.43
N ILE A 353 2.06 -5.68 -14.45
CA ILE A 353 3.09 -5.78 -15.48
C ILE A 353 4.48 -5.64 -14.84
N ALA A 354 4.67 -4.66 -13.95
CA ALA A 354 5.93 -4.42 -13.25
C ALA A 354 6.40 -5.66 -12.50
N SER A 355 5.52 -6.27 -11.69
CA SER A 355 5.87 -7.41 -10.86
C SER A 355 6.08 -8.69 -11.68
N ALA A 356 5.31 -8.89 -12.75
CA ALA A 356 5.52 -10.00 -13.67
C ALA A 356 6.85 -9.85 -14.44
N LEU A 357 7.14 -8.63 -14.93
CA LEU A 357 8.40 -8.31 -15.59
C LEU A 357 9.60 -8.49 -14.65
N ALA A 358 9.48 -8.00 -13.41
CA ALA A 358 10.50 -8.17 -12.39
C ALA A 358 10.81 -9.64 -12.12
N GLY A 359 9.78 -10.48 -11.99
CA GLY A 359 9.94 -11.92 -11.82
C GLY A 359 10.56 -12.60 -13.03
N TYR A 360 10.17 -12.20 -14.24
CA TYR A 360 10.75 -12.70 -15.48
C TYR A 360 12.25 -12.36 -15.60
N LEU A 361 12.60 -11.08 -15.38
CA LEU A 361 14.00 -10.62 -15.43
C LEU A 361 14.86 -11.31 -14.37
N TRP A 362 14.32 -11.45 -13.16
CA TRP A 362 15.01 -12.16 -12.09
C TRP A 362 15.34 -13.59 -12.47
N GLN A 363 14.37 -14.31 -13.01
CA GLN A 363 14.54 -15.73 -13.36
C GLN A 363 15.43 -15.93 -14.58
N SER A 364 15.40 -15.03 -15.58
CA SER A 364 16.12 -15.18 -16.84
C SER A 364 17.51 -14.54 -16.85
N LEU A 365 17.68 -13.38 -16.17
CA LEU A 365 18.91 -12.57 -16.22
C LEU A 365 19.51 -12.34 -14.83
N GLY A 366 18.85 -12.82 -13.78
CA GLY A 366 19.28 -12.67 -12.39
C GLY A 366 18.72 -11.43 -11.68
N PRO A 367 18.88 -11.37 -10.35
CA PRO A 367 18.29 -10.32 -9.51
C PRO A 367 18.77 -8.92 -9.87
N ALA A 368 20.03 -8.72 -10.24
CA ALA A 368 20.58 -7.43 -10.60
C ALA A 368 19.84 -6.79 -11.80
N ALA A 369 19.49 -7.60 -12.82
CA ALA A 369 18.75 -7.13 -13.99
C ALA A 369 17.38 -6.56 -13.64
N THR A 370 16.68 -7.14 -12.66
CA THR A 370 15.39 -6.65 -12.15
C THR A 370 15.52 -5.22 -11.64
N PHE A 371 16.48 -4.98 -10.74
CA PHE A 371 16.67 -3.68 -10.12
C PHE A 371 17.23 -2.64 -11.12
N PHE A 372 18.20 -2.98 -11.95
CA PHE A 372 18.70 -2.05 -12.95
C PHE A 372 17.63 -1.66 -13.99
N THR A 373 16.73 -2.57 -14.35
CA THR A 373 15.57 -2.24 -15.19
C THR A 373 14.63 -1.29 -14.48
N GLY A 374 14.35 -1.48 -13.18
CA GLY A 374 13.59 -0.55 -12.35
C GLY A 374 14.22 0.85 -12.35
N ALA A 375 15.53 0.95 -12.12
CA ALA A 375 16.29 2.20 -12.18
C ALA A 375 16.15 2.88 -13.55
N ALA A 376 16.31 2.14 -14.66
CA ALA A 376 16.20 2.68 -16.00
C ALA A 376 14.79 3.21 -16.29
N ILE A 377 13.74 2.47 -15.93
CA ILE A 377 12.34 2.93 -16.08
C ILE A 377 12.10 4.18 -15.23
N THR A 378 12.64 4.23 -14.00
CA THR A 378 12.54 5.41 -13.13
C THR A 378 13.17 6.64 -13.77
N VAL A 379 14.36 6.51 -14.36
CA VAL A 379 15.04 7.61 -15.06
C VAL A 379 14.21 8.09 -16.24
N ILE A 380 13.67 7.18 -17.07
CA ILE A 380 12.79 7.52 -18.20
C ILE A 380 11.56 8.30 -17.73
N ALA A 381 10.90 7.82 -16.68
CA ALA A 381 9.74 8.49 -16.10
C ALA A 381 10.10 9.86 -15.51
N TRP A 382 11.27 9.98 -14.88
CA TRP A 382 11.78 11.23 -14.32
C TRP A 382 12.07 12.27 -15.41
N VAL A 383 12.76 11.88 -16.47
CA VAL A 383 12.99 12.74 -17.64
C VAL A 383 11.65 13.16 -18.27
N GLY A 384 10.71 12.21 -18.43
CA GLY A 384 9.36 12.50 -18.92
C GLY A 384 8.63 13.53 -18.06
N LEU A 385 8.70 13.41 -16.74
CA LEU A 385 8.09 14.36 -15.81
C LEU A 385 8.65 15.78 -16.02
N PHE A 386 9.96 15.94 -16.15
CA PHE A 386 10.59 17.24 -16.38
C PHE A 386 10.30 17.82 -17.77
N ALA A 387 10.31 17.01 -18.81
CA ALA A 387 10.00 17.44 -20.17
C ALA A 387 8.56 18.00 -20.30
N TYR A 388 7.64 17.47 -19.47
CA TYR A 388 6.23 17.86 -19.45
C TYR A 388 5.84 18.72 -18.25
N ALA A 389 6.77 19.04 -17.34
CA ALA A 389 6.53 19.87 -16.15
C ALA A 389 5.75 21.17 -16.40
N PRO A 390 5.95 21.91 -17.53
CA PRO A 390 5.18 23.10 -17.82
C PRO A 390 3.69 22.83 -18.07
N ARG A 391 3.31 21.59 -18.38
CA ARG A 391 1.93 21.16 -18.67
C ARG A 391 1.26 20.50 -17.47
N VAL A 392 2.03 20.13 -16.44
CA VAL A 392 1.53 19.56 -15.19
C VAL A 392 1.21 20.73 -14.24
N PRO A 393 0.03 20.74 -13.58
CA PRO A 393 -0.28 21.76 -12.58
C PRO A 393 0.81 21.80 -11.50
N ARG A 394 1.29 23.00 -11.19
CA ARG A 394 2.20 23.14 -10.06
C ARG A 394 1.45 22.81 -8.78
N LEU A 395 1.96 21.87 -8.00
CA LEU A 395 1.44 21.59 -6.64
C LEU A 395 1.78 22.72 -5.67
N ASP A 396 2.63 23.66 -6.10
CA ASP A 396 3.19 24.75 -5.31
C ASP A 396 2.38 26.06 -5.45
N SER A 397 1.27 26.10 -6.24
CA SER A 397 0.41 27.27 -6.46
C SER A 397 -0.92 27.20 -5.71
#